data_d595554e64ec68122450ed4f6ccbc44d
#
_entry.id   d595554e64ec68122450ed4f6ccbc44d
#
_cell.length_a   1.000
_cell.length_b   1.000
_cell.length_c   1.000
_cell.angle_alpha   90.00
_cell.angle_beta   90.00
_cell.angle_gamma   90.00
#
_symmetry.space_group_name_H-M   'P 1'
#
loop_
_entity.id
_entity.type
_entity.pdbx_description
1 polymer ?
#
loop_
_entity_poly.entity_id
_entity_poly.type
_entity_poly.pdbx_seq_one_letter_code
_entity_poly.pdbx_strand_id
1 'polypeptide(L)'
;LARNACILICCNETHVLGWYVCRYEHSKAWEVLLRRISPPTVVVSDGGTGFQKALKKVWLKAKLQRCLFYAFQQVKRYTTIRPKTIAGCELYGIARDLLTIHTQDHAVKWVQNVMSWKVRHRVFLSEMTVDENGTIRPKHERLIKAENSLVKLINNRCLFTYLDTSLRCTCPATNNRIEGGINAQLRAMLRNHRGMSIERRIKAVFW
;
A
#
# COMPACT_ATOMS: atom_id res chain seq x y z
N LEU A 1 11.90 6.26 14.30
CA LEU A 1 12.70 7.14 15.18
C LEU A 1 12.86 6.55 16.59
N ALA A 2 11.83 6.12 17.21
CA ALA A 2 11.77 5.39 18.46
C ALA A 2 10.39 4.71 18.55
N ARG A 3 10.15 3.84 19.55
CA ARG A 3 8.85 3.18 19.74
C ARG A 3 7.67 4.16 19.88
N ASN A 4 7.93 5.46 20.12
CA ASN A 4 6.93 6.47 20.44
C ASN A 4 6.98 7.74 19.56
N ALA A 5 7.59 7.70 18.37
CA ALA A 5 7.62 8.83 17.46
C ALA A 5 7.51 8.38 16.01
N CYS A 6 6.56 8.95 15.28
CA CYS A 6 6.31 8.73 13.86
C CYS A 6 6.33 10.10 13.15
N ILE A 7 6.92 10.16 11.96
CA ILE A 7 6.90 11.34 11.11
C ILE A 7 6.11 10.99 9.86
N LEU A 8 5.04 11.73 9.63
CA LEU A 8 4.28 11.69 8.39
C LEU A 8 4.89 12.68 7.41
N ILE A 9 5.06 12.29 6.15
CA ILE A 9 5.67 13.12 5.12
C ILE A 9 4.78 13.10 3.88
N CYS A 10 4.50 14.28 3.33
CA CYS A 10 3.94 14.45 2.00
C CYS A 10 4.99 15.10 1.11
N CYS A 11 5.21 14.55 -0.07
CA CYS A 11 6.12 15.12 -1.07
C CYS A 11 5.51 15.02 -2.48
N ASN A 12 6.00 15.88 -3.36
CA ASN A 12 5.85 15.74 -4.79
C ASN A 12 7.14 15.14 -5.40
N GLU A 13 7.33 15.29 -6.71
CA GLU A 13 8.51 14.75 -7.39
C GLU A 13 9.83 15.41 -6.99
N THR A 14 9.82 16.62 -6.49
CA THR A 14 11.02 17.43 -6.24
C THR A 14 11.20 17.82 -4.79
N HIS A 15 10.12 18.05 -4.04
CA HIS A 15 10.14 18.67 -2.73
C HIS A 15 9.29 17.91 -1.70
N VAL A 16 9.66 18.05 -0.44
CA VAL A 16 8.78 17.74 0.70
C VAL A 16 7.79 18.89 0.83
N LEU A 17 6.51 18.61 0.64
CA LEU A 17 5.41 19.60 0.72
C LEU A 17 5.00 19.87 2.16
N GLY A 18 5.21 18.91 3.04
CA GLY A 18 4.88 19.04 4.44
C GLY A 18 5.15 17.77 5.22
N TRP A 19 5.22 17.95 6.52
CA TRP A 19 5.45 16.86 7.47
C TRP A 19 4.72 17.12 8.80
N TYR A 20 4.49 16.04 9.53
CA TYR A 20 3.86 16.09 10.84
C TYR A 20 4.45 15.03 11.77
N VAL A 21 4.82 15.44 12.99
CA VAL A 21 5.33 14.52 14.02
C VAL A 21 4.17 14.08 14.91
N CYS A 22 4.03 12.79 15.12
CA CYS A 22 3.01 12.21 15.97
C CYS A 22 3.57 11.00 16.73
N ARG A 23 2.84 10.52 17.72
CA ARG A 23 3.25 9.35 18.49
C ARG A 23 3.16 8.06 17.65
N TYR A 24 2.11 7.93 16.86
CA TYR A 24 1.86 6.83 15.93
C TYR A 24 0.99 7.31 14.78
N GLU A 25 1.05 6.62 13.65
CA GLU A 25 0.26 6.92 12.46
C GLU A 25 -1.23 6.67 12.72
N HIS A 26 -2.06 7.71 12.58
CA HIS A 26 -3.52 7.63 12.65
C HIS A 26 -4.19 8.72 11.80
N SER A 27 -5.50 8.57 11.55
CA SER A 27 -6.22 9.47 10.62
C SER A 27 -6.20 10.93 11.03
N LYS A 28 -6.35 11.25 12.32
CA LYS A 28 -6.32 12.65 12.80
C LYS A 28 -4.96 13.32 12.53
N ALA A 29 -3.85 12.60 12.71
CA ALA A 29 -2.52 13.13 12.41
C ALA A 29 -2.37 13.43 10.90
N TRP A 30 -2.85 12.54 10.03
CA TRP A 30 -2.91 12.78 8.60
C TRP A 30 -3.83 13.94 8.25
N GLU A 31 -5.01 14.07 8.87
CA GLU A 31 -5.93 15.21 8.64
C GLU A 31 -5.24 16.56 8.92
N VAL A 32 -4.47 16.66 10.02
CA VAL A 32 -3.71 17.87 10.34
C VAL A 32 -2.68 18.20 9.27
N LEU A 33 -1.92 17.22 8.79
CA LEU A 33 -0.94 17.41 7.74
C LEU A 33 -1.61 17.81 6.42
N LEU A 34 -2.63 17.07 5.99
CA LEU A 34 -3.27 17.27 4.69
C LEU A 34 -3.97 18.65 4.59
N ARG A 35 -4.51 19.19 5.69
CA ARG A 35 -5.12 20.52 5.72
C ARG A 35 -4.14 21.66 5.45
N ARG A 36 -2.84 21.43 5.61
CA ARG A 36 -1.77 22.40 5.37
C ARG A 36 -1.27 22.42 3.94
N ILE A 37 -1.72 21.48 3.12
CA ILE A 37 -1.23 21.25 1.76
C ILE A 37 -2.42 21.35 0.80
N SER A 38 -2.26 22.04 -0.30
CA SER A 38 -3.28 22.11 -1.36
C SER A 38 -3.59 20.71 -1.91
N PRO A 39 -4.88 20.38 -2.10
CA PRO A 39 -5.27 19.05 -2.58
C PRO A 39 -4.71 18.79 -3.99
N PRO A 40 -4.01 17.66 -4.20
CA PRO A 40 -3.53 17.28 -5.52
C PRO A 40 -4.65 16.66 -6.36
N THR A 41 -4.43 16.54 -7.67
CA THR A 41 -5.31 15.76 -8.55
C THR A 41 -5.23 14.26 -8.22
N VAL A 42 -4.01 13.77 -7.99
CA VAL A 42 -3.74 12.35 -7.64
C VAL A 42 -2.75 12.28 -6.48
N VAL A 43 -2.95 11.31 -5.61
CA VAL A 43 -2.00 10.97 -4.54
C VAL A 43 -1.66 9.49 -4.57
N VAL A 44 -0.38 9.17 -4.46
CA VAL A 44 0.13 7.79 -4.35
C VAL A 44 0.30 7.42 -2.88
N SER A 45 -0.23 6.27 -2.47
CA SER A 45 -0.13 5.81 -1.09
C SER A 45 0.18 4.32 -1.00
N ASP A 46 0.89 3.93 0.07
CA ASP A 46 1.13 2.54 0.46
C ASP A 46 -0.12 1.81 0.98
N GLY A 47 -1.22 2.54 1.19
CA GLY A 47 -2.52 2.02 1.62
C GLY A 47 -2.74 1.99 3.12
N GLY A 48 -1.98 2.76 3.89
CA GLY A 48 -2.24 2.99 5.30
C GLY A 48 -3.69 3.41 5.55
N THR A 49 -4.39 2.72 6.47
CA THR A 49 -5.82 3.00 6.73
C THR A 49 -6.05 4.38 7.33
N GLY A 50 -5.08 4.88 8.11
CA GLY A 50 -5.10 6.23 8.67
C GLY A 50 -5.11 7.29 7.58
N PHE A 51 -4.21 7.18 6.60
CA PHE A 51 -4.14 8.06 5.45
C PHE A 51 -5.43 8.02 4.61
N GLN A 52 -5.93 6.82 4.28
CA GLN A 52 -7.14 6.70 3.46
C GLN A 52 -8.37 7.34 4.11
N LYS A 53 -8.51 7.23 5.44
CA LYS A 53 -9.59 7.90 6.18
C LYS A 53 -9.45 9.42 6.13
N ALA A 54 -8.25 9.95 6.29
CA ALA A 54 -7.96 11.38 6.21
C ALA A 54 -8.19 11.93 4.80
N LEU A 55 -7.71 11.20 3.76
CA LEU A 55 -7.91 11.55 2.36
C LEU A 55 -9.39 11.79 2.03
N LYS A 56 -10.25 10.86 2.43
CA LYS A 56 -11.71 10.95 2.19
C LYS A 56 -12.39 12.13 2.91
N LYS A 57 -11.73 12.74 3.91
CA LYS A 57 -12.27 13.88 4.65
C LYS A 57 -11.70 15.22 4.17
N VAL A 58 -10.42 15.24 3.84
CA VAL A 58 -9.70 16.51 3.58
C VAL A 58 -9.54 16.76 2.08
N TRP A 59 -9.21 15.74 1.30
CA TRP A 59 -8.96 15.87 -0.14
C TRP A 59 -10.01 15.09 -0.94
N LEU A 60 -11.28 15.46 -0.78
CA LEU A 60 -12.45 14.77 -1.32
C LEU A 60 -12.40 14.51 -2.84
N LYS A 61 -11.75 15.40 -3.59
CA LYS A 61 -11.65 15.31 -5.07
C LYS A 61 -10.37 14.62 -5.55
N ALA A 62 -9.40 14.40 -4.66
CA ALA A 62 -8.14 13.77 -5.03
C ALA A 62 -8.36 12.28 -5.34
N LYS A 63 -7.87 11.82 -6.49
CA LYS A 63 -7.86 10.41 -6.84
C LYS A 63 -6.72 9.70 -6.12
N LEU A 64 -6.98 8.47 -5.68
CA LEU A 64 -5.98 7.64 -5.02
C LEU A 64 -5.35 6.68 -6.03
N GLN A 65 -4.03 6.68 -6.12
CA GLN A 65 -3.25 5.60 -6.69
C GLN A 65 -2.68 4.74 -5.56
N ARG A 66 -3.05 3.49 -5.51
CA ARG A 66 -2.44 2.51 -4.61
C ARG A 66 -1.07 2.13 -5.13
N CYS A 67 -0.03 2.28 -4.34
CA CYS A 67 1.30 1.81 -4.71
C CYS A 67 1.27 0.32 -5.06
N LEU A 68 1.58 -0.03 -6.31
CA LEU A 68 1.50 -1.41 -6.80
C LEU A 68 2.49 -2.33 -6.08
N PHE A 69 3.67 -1.82 -5.74
CA PHE A 69 4.65 -2.59 -4.97
C PHE A 69 4.08 -3.03 -3.61
N TYR A 70 3.44 -2.13 -2.87
CA TYR A 70 2.82 -2.50 -1.59
C TYR A 70 1.55 -3.35 -1.74
N ALA A 71 0.82 -3.21 -2.85
CA ALA A 71 -0.28 -4.12 -3.17
C ALA A 71 0.25 -5.55 -3.39
N PHE A 72 1.32 -5.72 -4.17
CA PHE A 72 2.02 -7.00 -4.32
C PHE A 72 2.56 -7.52 -2.98
N GLN A 73 3.26 -6.69 -2.20
CA GLN A 73 3.81 -7.10 -0.90
C GLN A 73 2.73 -7.60 0.07
N GLN A 74 1.54 -7.04 0.00
CA GLN A 74 0.40 -7.49 0.80
C GLN A 74 -0.02 -8.92 0.43
N VAL A 75 -0.14 -9.24 -0.85
CA VAL A 75 -0.42 -10.61 -1.32
C VAL A 75 0.72 -11.56 -0.94
N LYS A 76 1.97 -11.16 -1.21
CA LYS A 76 3.17 -11.93 -0.85
C LYS A 76 3.22 -12.30 0.64
N ARG A 77 2.75 -11.42 1.52
CA ARG A 77 2.68 -11.69 2.97
C ARG A 77 1.74 -12.85 3.29
N TYR A 78 0.68 -13.02 2.51
CA TYR A 78 -0.29 -14.10 2.70
C TYR A 78 0.12 -15.37 1.97
N THR A 79 0.61 -15.29 0.73
CA THR A 79 1.01 -16.45 -0.09
C THR A 79 2.38 -16.99 0.27
N THR A 80 3.26 -16.20 0.92
CA THR A 80 4.70 -16.42 1.08
C THR A 80 5.48 -16.25 -0.23
N ILE A 81 6.83 -16.39 -0.16
CA ILE A 81 7.70 -16.32 -1.35
C ILE A 81 7.67 -17.64 -2.15
N ARG A 82 7.39 -18.75 -1.47
CA ARG A 82 7.33 -20.10 -2.03
C ARG A 82 6.01 -20.75 -1.63
N PRO A 83 4.91 -20.42 -2.31
CA PRO A 83 3.61 -21.04 -2.02
C PRO A 83 3.67 -22.54 -2.29
N LYS A 84 3.00 -23.33 -1.44
CA LYS A 84 3.00 -24.80 -1.56
C LYS A 84 1.84 -25.36 -2.38
N THR A 85 0.80 -24.54 -2.62
CA THR A 85 -0.40 -24.98 -3.35
C THR A 85 -0.41 -24.36 -4.75
N ILE A 86 -1.02 -25.04 -5.72
CA ILE A 86 -1.20 -24.52 -7.08
C ILE A 86 -1.91 -23.16 -7.04
N ALA A 87 -3.01 -23.08 -6.28
CA ALA A 87 -3.75 -21.83 -6.09
C ALA A 87 -2.87 -20.70 -5.54
N GLY A 88 -2.01 -21.01 -4.59
CA GLY A 88 -1.07 -20.04 -4.02
C GLY A 88 0.00 -19.59 -5.01
N CYS A 89 0.58 -20.52 -5.79
CA CYS A 89 1.57 -20.21 -6.83
C CYS A 89 0.98 -19.29 -7.91
N GLU A 90 -0.21 -19.63 -8.40
CA GLU A 90 -0.91 -18.81 -9.40
C GLU A 90 -1.24 -17.41 -8.87
N LEU A 91 -1.81 -17.30 -7.66
CA LEU A 91 -2.16 -15.99 -7.06
C LEU A 91 -0.91 -15.14 -6.82
N TYR A 92 0.20 -15.74 -6.39
CA TYR A 92 1.48 -15.05 -6.27
C TYR A 92 1.99 -14.54 -7.63
N GLY A 93 1.89 -15.35 -8.68
CA GLY A 93 2.23 -14.96 -10.05
C GLY A 93 1.39 -13.77 -10.52
N ILE A 94 0.07 -13.87 -10.41
CA ILE A 94 -0.87 -12.79 -10.76
C ILE A 94 -0.53 -11.49 -9.99
N ALA A 95 -0.25 -11.60 -8.69
CA ALA A 95 0.11 -10.43 -7.90
C ALA A 95 1.46 -9.82 -8.31
N ARG A 96 2.43 -10.63 -8.74
CA ARG A 96 3.72 -10.17 -9.25
C ARG A 96 3.58 -9.46 -10.59
N ASP A 97 2.72 -9.97 -11.47
CA ASP A 97 2.46 -9.40 -12.79
C ASP A 97 1.84 -7.99 -12.70
N LEU A 98 1.21 -7.65 -11.56
CA LEU A 98 0.73 -6.29 -11.28
C LEU A 98 1.83 -5.22 -11.45
N LEU A 99 3.10 -5.58 -11.19
CA LEU A 99 4.24 -4.66 -11.28
C LEU A 99 4.69 -4.36 -12.71
N THR A 100 4.22 -5.13 -13.70
CA THR A 100 4.60 -5.00 -15.11
C THR A 100 3.49 -4.43 -15.99
N ILE A 101 2.41 -3.95 -15.39
CA ILE A 101 1.28 -3.36 -16.11
C ILE A 101 1.65 -1.93 -16.51
N HIS A 102 1.58 -1.63 -17.83
CA HIS A 102 1.89 -0.32 -18.39
C HIS A 102 0.80 0.23 -19.30
N THR A 103 -0.24 -0.57 -19.60
CA THR A 103 -1.34 -0.16 -20.49
C THR A 103 -2.69 -0.52 -19.91
N GLN A 104 -3.75 0.16 -20.36
CA GLN A 104 -5.13 -0.13 -19.98
C GLN A 104 -5.52 -1.59 -20.33
N ASP A 105 -5.15 -2.06 -21.53
CA ASP A 105 -5.45 -3.42 -21.96
C ASP A 105 -4.81 -4.47 -21.06
N HIS A 106 -3.56 -4.25 -20.63
CA HIS A 106 -2.90 -5.11 -19.66
C HIS A 106 -3.61 -5.08 -18.30
N ALA A 107 -4.09 -3.91 -17.86
CA ALA A 107 -4.84 -3.78 -16.61
C ALA A 107 -6.16 -4.56 -16.68
N VAL A 108 -6.90 -4.47 -17.79
CA VAL A 108 -8.14 -5.24 -18.01
C VAL A 108 -7.87 -6.74 -17.98
N LYS A 109 -6.87 -7.23 -18.73
CA LYS A 109 -6.47 -8.64 -18.73
C LYS A 109 -6.07 -9.12 -17.33
N TRP A 110 -5.33 -8.29 -16.59
CA TRP A 110 -4.94 -8.63 -15.23
C TRP A 110 -6.15 -8.77 -14.30
N VAL A 111 -7.12 -7.86 -14.38
CA VAL A 111 -8.37 -7.97 -13.59
C VAL A 111 -9.13 -9.25 -13.95
N GLN A 112 -9.23 -9.58 -15.26
CA GLN A 112 -9.85 -10.82 -15.73
C GLN A 112 -9.13 -12.05 -15.16
N ASN A 113 -7.80 -12.04 -15.10
CA ASN A 113 -7.00 -13.13 -14.53
C ASN A 113 -7.29 -13.32 -13.03
N VAL A 114 -7.40 -12.23 -12.26
CA VAL A 114 -7.79 -12.31 -10.83
C VAL A 114 -9.17 -12.95 -10.69
N MET A 115 -10.15 -12.52 -11.48
CA MET A 115 -11.53 -13.03 -11.41
C MET A 115 -11.61 -14.51 -11.86
N SER A 116 -10.90 -14.87 -12.92
CA SER A 116 -10.82 -16.27 -13.41
C SER A 116 -10.14 -17.18 -12.38
N TRP A 117 -9.10 -16.70 -11.71
CA TRP A 117 -8.46 -17.42 -10.61
C TRP A 117 -9.46 -17.69 -9.47
N LYS A 118 -10.22 -16.69 -9.07
CA LYS A 118 -11.25 -16.80 -8.03
C LYS A 118 -12.29 -17.89 -8.36
N VAL A 119 -12.77 -17.90 -9.60
CA VAL A 119 -13.75 -18.90 -10.06
C VAL A 119 -13.15 -20.31 -10.07
N ARG A 120 -11.94 -20.49 -10.64
CA ARG A 120 -11.27 -21.79 -10.70
C ARG A 120 -11.01 -22.43 -9.34
N HIS A 121 -10.62 -21.61 -8.35
CA HIS A 121 -10.22 -22.11 -7.04
C HIS A 121 -11.35 -22.01 -5.99
N ARG A 122 -12.59 -21.72 -6.42
CA ARG A 122 -13.73 -21.53 -5.50
C ARG A 122 -13.95 -22.72 -4.57
N VAL A 123 -13.96 -23.94 -5.13
CA VAL A 123 -14.18 -25.19 -4.36
C VAL A 123 -13.03 -25.39 -3.37
N PHE A 124 -11.78 -25.27 -3.83
CA PHE A 124 -10.60 -25.39 -2.99
C PHE A 124 -10.61 -24.37 -1.83
N LEU A 125 -10.99 -23.14 -2.09
CA LEU A 125 -11.03 -22.08 -1.06
C LEU A 125 -12.18 -22.28 -0.07
N SER A 126 -13.23 -23.04 -0.43
CA SER A 126 -14.35 -23.35 0.47
C SER A 126 -14.08 -24.50 1.45
N GLU A 127 -12.92 -25.18 1.35
CA GLU A 127 -12.55 -26.21 2.30
C GLU A 127 -12.44 -25.67 3.72
N MET A 128 -13.05 -26.40 4.66
CA MET A 128 -13.05 -26.08 6.08
C MET A 128 -12.11 -27.00 6.85
N THR A 129 -11.63 -26.55 7.99
CA THR A 129 -10.84 -27.34 8.94
C THR A 129 -11.29 -27.02 10.35
N VAL A 130 -11.08 -27.96 11.26
CA VAL A 130 -11.34 -27.79 12.69
C VAL A 130 -9.99 -27.50 13.35
N ASP A 131 -9.91 -26.45 14.16
CA ASP A 131 -8.71 -26.14 14.93
C ASP A 131 -8.66 -26.94 16.25
N GLU A 132 -7.56 -26.81 16.99
CA GLU A 132 -7.32 -27.49 18.26
C GLU A 132 -8.39 -27.23 19.33
N ASN A 133 -9.15 -26.14 19.20
CA ASN A 133 -10.24 -25.75 20.11
C ASN A 133 -11.62 -26.22 19.60
N GLY A 134 -11.67 -27.03 18.52
CA GLY A 134 -12.92 -27.47 17.93
C GLY A 134 -13.64 -26.42 17.06
N THR A 135 -13.01 -25.25 16.80
CA THR A 135 -13.63 -24.20 15.98
C THR A 135 -13.47 -24.48 14.49
N ILE A 136 -14.56 -24.44 13.75
CA ILE A 136 -14.58 -24.59 12.29
C ILE A 136 -14.13 -23.30 11.67
N ARG A 137 -13.11 -23.37 10.79
CA ARG A 137 -12.56 -22.22 10.06
C ARG A 137 -12.12 -22.58 8.63
N PRO A 138 -12.03 -21.60 7.72
CA PRO A 138 -11.52 -21.87 6.38
C PRO A 138 -10.09 -22.42 6.42
N LYS A 139 -9.85 -23.58 5.77
CA LYS A 139 -8.53 -24.23 5.70
C LYS A 139 -7.51 -23.33 4.98
N HIS A 140 -7.96 -22.55 4.00
CA HIS A 140 -7.12 -21.69 3.16
C HIS A 140 -7.30 -20.21 3.48
N GLU A 141 -7.52 -19.86 4.76
CA GLU A 141 -7.81 -18.48 5.23
C GLU A 141 -6.82 -17.44 4.70
N ARG A 142 -5.53 -17.77 4.62
CA ARG A 142 -4.51 -16.85 4.11
C ARG A 142 -4.71 -16.52 2.62
N LEU A 143 -5.04 -17.51 1.78
CA LEU A 143 -5.32 -17.28 0.36
C LEU A 143 -6.61 -16.48 0.18
N ILE A 144 -7.62 -16.74 0.98
CA ILE A 144 -8.87 -15.95 1.00
C ILE A 144 -8.57 -14.49 1.37
N LYS A 145 -7.71 -14.24 2.36
CA LYS A 145 -7.29 -12.88 2.72
C LYS A 145 -6.50 -12.21 1.60
N ALA A 146 -5.64 -12.94 0.89
CA ALA A 146 -4.90 -12.45 -0.26
C ALA A 146 -5.83 -12.05 -1.40
N GLU A 147 -6.76 -12.92 -1.79
CA GLU A 147 -7.78 -12.67 -2.80
C GLU A 147 -8.63 -11.44 -2.44
N ASN A 148 -9.21 -11.43 -1.24
CA ASN A 148 -10.06 -10.35 -0.77
C ASN A 148 -9.32 -9.00 -0.79
N SER A 149 -8.00 -8.99 -0.53
CA SER A 149 -7.21 -7.78 -0.60
C SER A 149 -7.11 -7.22 -2.03
N LEU A 150 -6.93 -8.08 -3.04
CA LEU A 150 -6.89 -7.67 -4.45
C LEU A 150 -8.27 -7.23 -4.94
N VAL A 151 -9.31 -8.01 -4.66
CA VAL A 151 -10.70 -7.69 -5.05
C VAL A 151 -11.12 -6.34 -4.47
N LYS A 152 -10.79 -6.08 -3.20
CA LYS A 152 -11.06 -4.78 -2.58
C LYS A 152 -10.37 -3.62 -3.30
N LEU A 153 -9.12 -3.79 -3.74
CA LEU A 153 -8.39 -2.75 -4.47
C LEU A 153 -8.96 -2.54 -5.88
N ILE A 154 -9.38 -3.60 -6.56
CA ILE A 154 -10.08 -3.54 -7.85
C ILE A 154 -11.39 -2.76 -7.70
N ASN A 155 -12.23 -3.14 -6.73
CA ASN A 155 -13.52 -2.49 -6.49
C ASN A 155 -13.38 -1.01 -6.11
N ASN A 156 -12.32 -0.65 -5.39
CA ASN A 156 -12.00 0.74 -5.05
C ASN A 156 -11.42 1.55 -6.22
N ARG A 157 -11.16 0.93 -7.38
CA ARG A 157 -10.60 1.56 -8.59
C ARG A 157 -9.34 2.38 -8.34
N CYS A 158 -8.47 1.92 -7.43
CA CYS A 158 -7.28 2.67 -7.00
C CYS A 158 -5.95 2.05 -7.47
N LEU A 159 -5.97 0.96 -8.26
CA LEU A 159 -4.76 0.30 -8.74
C LEU A 159 -4.18 0.92 -10.00
N PHE A 160 -5.03 1.41 -10.90
CA PHE A 160 -4.64 1.81 -12.25
C PHE A 160 -4.93 3.29 -12.53
N THR A 161 -5.00 4.12 -11.49
CA THR A 161 -5.19 5.57 -11.63
C THR A 161 -4.06 6.21 -12.45
N TYR A 162 -2.84 5.67 -12.39
CA TYR A 162 -1.69 6.14 -13.19
C TYR A 162 -1.83 5.91 -14.69
N LEU A 163 -2.77 5.05 -15.13
CA LEU A 163 -3.09 4.83 -16.54
C LEU A 163 -4.24 5.72 -17.05
N ASP A 164 -4.84 6.50 -16.18
CA ASP A 164 -5.98 7.35 -16.53
C ASP A 164 -5.51 8.60 -17.29
N THR A 165 -5.60 8.56 -18.61
CA THR A 165 -5.20 9.64 -19.51
C THR A 165 -6.07 10.90 -19.38
N SER A 166 -7.26 10.80 -18.76
CA SER A 166 -8.12 11.95 -18.47
C SER A 166 -7.53 12.87 -17.39
N LEU A 167 -6.62 12.33 -16.57
CA LEU A 167 -5.87 13.10 -15.59
C LEU A 167 -4.75 13.85 -16.30
N ARG A 168 -4.88 15.14 -16.47
CA ARG A 168 -3.87 16.00 -17.09
C ARG A 168 -2.56 16.10 -16.27
N CYS A 169 -2.16 15.01 -15.60
CA CYS A 169 -0.94 14.92 -14.79
C CYS A 169 -0.38 13.50 -14.86
N THR A 170 0.93 13.39 -14.80
CA THR A 170 1.62 12.10 -14.63
C THR A 170 1.52 11.65 -13.20
N CYS A 171 1.28 10.35 -13.00
CA CYS A 171 1.23 9.73 -11.69
C CYS A 171 2.06 8.45 -11.70
N PRO A 172 3.02 8.27 -10.79
CA PRO A 172 3.78 7.03 -10.72
C PRO A 172 2.92 5.88 -10.18
N ALA A 173 3.15 4.68 -10.70
CA ALA A 173 2.48 3.46 -10.22
C ALA A 173 2.91 3.06 -8.80
N THR A 174 4.08 3.52 -8.36
CA THR A 174 4.69 3.18 -7.07
C THR A 174 5.21 4.42 -6.34
N ASN A 175 5.37 4.32 -5.02
CA ASN A 175 6.00 5.36 -4.20
C ASN A 175 7.49 5.07 -3.89
N ASN A 176 8.17 4.33 -4.77
CA ASN A 176 9.59 3.96 -4.61
C ASN A 176 10.51 5.15 -4.34
N ARG A 177 10.17 6.33 -4.86
CA ARG A 177 10.91 7.56 -4.63
C ARG A 177 10.98 7.95 -3.17
N ILE A 178 9.86 7.82 -2.43
CA ILE A 178 9.85 8.10 -0.98
C ILE A 178 10.69 7.06 -0.25
N GLU A 179 10.52 5.78 -0.59
CA GLU A 179 11.17 4.67 0.10
C GLU A 179 12.68 4.59 -0.21
N GLY A 180 13.05 4.64 -1.48
CA GLY A 180 14.45 4.55 -1.94
C GLY A 180 15.21 5.88 -1.84
N GLY A 181 14.51 7.01 -1.87
CA GLY A 181 15.07 8.36 -1.76
C GLY A 181 15.06 8.87 -0.32
N ILE A 182 14.00 9.61 0.02
CA ILE A 182 13.88 10.34 1.30
C ILE A 182 14.05 9.41 2.51
N ASN A 183 13.29 8.31 2.55
CA ASN A 183 13.33 7.40 3.70
C ASN A 183 14.69 6.68 3.83
N ALA A 184 15.35 6.35 2.72
CA ALA A 184 16.66 5.71 2.75
C ALA A 184 17.72 6.65 3.33
N GLN A 185 17.74 7.91 2.91
CA GLN A 185 18.64 8.94 3.42
C GLN A 185 18.40 9.21 4.91
N LEU A 186 17.14 9.38 5.32
CA LEU A 186 16.77 9.58 6.72
C LEU A 186 17.18 8.38 7.59
N ARG A 187 16.98 7.15 7.11
CA ARG A 187 17.40 5.94 7.83
C ARG A 187 18.92 5.84 7.95
N ALA A 188 19.66 6.21 6.90
CA ALA A 188 21.12 6.23 6.92
C ALA A 188 21.63 7.26 7.95
N MET A 189 21.13 8.48 7.90
CA MET A 189 21.46 9.52 8.88
C MET A 189 21.17 9.08 10.31
N LEU A 190 19.98 8.56 10.59
CA LEU A 190 19.59 8.11 11.94
C LEU A 190 20.41 6.91 12.43
N ARG A 191 20.91 6.05 11.53
CA ARG A 191 21.82 4.95 11.87
C ARG A 191 23.20 5.46 12.27
N ASN A 192 23.71 6.45 11.55
CA ASN A 192 25.02 7.04 11.82
C ASN A 192 25.04 7.82 13.16
N HIS A 193 23.87 8.23 13.63
CA HIS A 193 23.70 9.02 14.86
C HIS A 193 22.88 8.28 15.94
N ARG A 194 23.23 7.01 16.21
CA ARG A 194 22.46 6.15 17.15
C ARG A 194 22.41 6.69 18.59
N GLY A 195 23.40 7.46 19.04
CA GLY A 195 23.46 8.06 20.38
C GLY A 195 22.59 9.31 20.59
N MET A 196 21.97 9.86 19.54
CA MET A 196 21.14 11.06 19.70
C MET A 196 19.87 10.79 20.50
N SER A 197 19.49 11.77 21.35
CA SER A 197 18.17 11.81 21.99
C SER A 197 17.07 11.88 20.93
N ILE A 198 15.83 11.50 21.31
CA ILE A 198 14.66 11.54 20.41
C ILE A 198 14.46 12.95 19.85
N GLU A 199 14.56 13.97 20.68
CA GLU A 199 14.41 15.38 20.26
C GLU A 199 15.46 15.80 19.23
N ARG A 200 16.72 15.42 19.43
CA ARG A 200 17.80 15.69 18.46
C ARG A 200 17.57 14.94 17.15
N ARG A 201 17.11 13.68 17.20
CA ARG A 201 16.76 12.91 16.00
C ARG A 201 15.62 13.55 15.22
N ILE A 202 14.57 14.04 15.91
CA ILE A 202 13.48 14.77 15.28
C ILE A 202 14.01 16.04 14.62
N LYS A 203 14.79 16.86 15.33
CA LYS A 203 15.40 18.05 14.76
C LYS A 203 16.26 17.74 13.53
N ALA A 204 17.11 16.72 13.58
CA ALA A 204 17.99 16.32 12.47
C ALA A 204 17.24 15.87 11.21
N VAL A 205 16.00 15.42 11.32
CA VAL A 205 15.17 15.05 10.15
C VAL A 205 14.68 16.28 9.38
N PHE A 206 14.66 17.47 10.01
CA PHE A 206 14.10 18.71 9.45
C PHE A 206 15.16 19.73 9.04
N TRP A 207 16.42 19.39 9.19
CA TRP A 207 17.56 20.14 8.68
C TRP A 207 18.09 19.51 7.41
#